data_9b2da8fe62fe9ad86095417b74798ca2
#
_entry.id   9b2da8fe62fe9ad86095417b74798ca2
#
_cell.length_a   1.000
_cell.length_b   1.000
_cell.length_c   1.000
_cell.angle_alpha   90.00
_cell.angle_beta   90.00
_cell.angle_gamma   90.00
#
_symmetry.space_group_name_H-M   'P 1'
#
loop_
_entity.id
_entity.type
_entity.pdbx_description
1 polymer ?
#
loop_
_entity_poly.entity_id
_entity_poly.type
_entity_poly.pdbx_seq_one_letter_code
_entity_poly.pdbx_strand_id
1 'polypeptide(L)'
;LAEHYGNPVSWLDGKQWDSVMNYDAFMEPITWFLTGMEKHSDDFRQDMIGNTSAFWGSMIYNATAFSYPSAAVAMNELSNHDHSRFLTRTNHKVGRTNTLGPEAADEDVNKAVMREAVVMQMTWPGAPTIYNGDEAGVCGFTDPDNRRTYPWGHEDRQMIDLHKHLIRIHKENPEIRDGSLRGIFEDYNVLVYARFNTEEQTLVCVNNNPQPVTRQIKVWEVGIPKETVLIQIFSTDEQGFSTEQTEVPVVAGKMEITIPATGTLILKHGKAQAEDDEKAEKSPIRNRRWNFVKFS
;
A
#
# COMPACT_ATOMS: atom_id res chain seq x y z
N LEU A 1 2.59 8.13 19.03
CA LEU A 1 2.18 6.84 18.45
C LEU A 1 2.40 5.75 19.49
N ALA A 2 1.50 4.79 19.57
CA ALA A 2 1.61 3.65 20.49
C ALA A 2 1.48 2.32 19.74
N GLU A 3 2.16 1.29 20.21
CA GLU A 3 1.92 -0.09 19.87
C GLU A 3 0.81 -0.63 20.78
N HIS A 4 -0.29 -1.03 20.17
CA HIS A 4 -1.45 -1.52 20.92
C HIS A 4 -2.26 -2.48 20.06
N TYR A 5 -2.50 -3.67 20.58
CA TYR A 5 -3.38 -4.66 19.97
C TYR A 5 -4.82 -4.46 20.42
N GLY A 6 -5.76 -4.64 19.50
CA GLY A 6 -7.18 -4.46 19.75
C GLY A 6 -7.61 -2.98 19.70
N ASN A 7 -8.75 -2.67 20.31
CA ASN A 7 -9.37 -1.35 20.18
C ASN A 7 -8.68 -0.26 21.02
N PRO A 8 -7.98 0.70 20.41
CA PRO A 8 -7.24 1.74 21.13
C PRO A 8 -8.06 2.99 21.45
N VAL A 9 -9.36 3.03 21.10
CA VAL A 9 -10.19 4.26 21.10
C VAL A 9 -10.18 4.98 22.44
N SER A 10 -10.17 4.25 23.57
CA SER A 10 -10.12 4.85 24.90
C SER A 10 -8.85 5.67 25.19
N TRP A 11 -7.79 5.47 24.39
CA TRP A 11 -6.50 6.13 24.54
C TRP A 11 -6.28 7.25 23.52
N LEU A 12 -7.18 7.34 22.50
CA LEU A 12 -7.10 8.30 21.39
C LEU A 12 -7.99 9.54 21.62
N ASP A 13 -8.10 9.98 22.88
CA ASP A 13 -8.91 11.14 23.29
C ASP A 13 -8.18 12.49 23.13
N GLY A 14 -6.97 12.47 22.54
CA GLY A 14 -6.11 13.65 22.35
C GLY A 14 -5.30 14.06 23.57
N LYS A 15 -5.34 13.29 24.68
CA LYS A 15 -4.58 13.57 25.90
C LYS A 15 -3.46 12.58 26.16
N GLN A 16 -3.54 11.39 25.56
CA GLN A 16 -2.58 10.31 25.77
C GLN A 16 -1.85 9.96 24.50
N TRP A 17 -2.54 9.35 23.53
CA TRP A 17 -1.98 8.98 22.24
C TRP A 17 -2.66 9.74 21.11
N ASP A 18 -1.89 10.08 20.09
CA ASP A 18 -2.42 10.66 18.84
C ASP A 18 -2.88 9.56 17.89
N SER A 19 -2.14 8.44 17.84
CA SER A 19 -2.41 7.33 16.94
C SER A 19 -1.68 6.06 17.39
N VAL A 20 -1.90 4.97 16.64
CA VAL A 20 -1.34 3.63 16.90
C VAL A 20 -0.75 3.00 15.63
N MET A 21 0.00 1.90 15.82
CA MET A 21 0.31 0.95 14.77
C MET A 21 -1.01 0.36 14.24
N ASN A 22 -1.25 0.48 12.94
CA ASN A 22 -2.56 0.24 12.33
C ASN A 22 -2.73 -1.23 11.93
N TYR A 23 -2.80 -2.11 12.91
CA TYR A 23 -2.94 -3.55 12.67
C TYR A 23 -4.30 -3.89 12.05
N ASP A 24 -5.38 -3.56 12.76
CA ASP A 24 -6.72 -4.03 12.42
C ASP A 24 -7.35 -3.29 11.23
N ALA A 25 -7.00 -2.00 11.05
CA ALA A 25 -7.55 -1.16 9.98
C ALA A 25 -6.63 -1.03 8.76
N PHE A 26 -5.52 -1.77 8.70
CA PHE A 26 -4.61 -1.75 7.55
C PHE A 26 -3.86 -3.06 7.35
N MET A 27 -2.93 -3.42 8.24
CA MET A 27 -1.97 -4.50 7.99
C MET A 27 -2.65 -5.86 7.84
N GLU A 28 -3.52 -6.23 8.76
CA GLU A 28 -4.18 -7.54 8.74
C GLU A 28 -5.14 -7.71 7.55
N PRO A 29 -6.06 -6.76 7.26
CA PRO A 29 -6.93 -6.90 6.10
C PRO A 29 -6.20 -6.99 4.77
N ILE A 30 -5.11 -6.23 4.58
CA ILE A 30 -4.27 -6.32 3.37
C ILE A 30 -3.59 -7.68 3.29
N THR A 31 -3.03 -8.15 4.41
CA THR A 31 -2.37 -9.45 4.46
C THR A 31 -3.32 -10.58 4.07
N TRP A 32 -4.51 -10.63 4.69
CA TRP A 32 -5.51 -11.64 4.37
C TRP A 32 -5.99 -11.56 2.93
N PHE A 33 -6.28 -10.35 2.45
CA PHE A 33 -6.80 -10.14 1.10
C PHE A 33 -5.79 -10.55 0.00
N LEU A 34 -4.53 -10.15 0.16
CA LEU A 34 -3.52 -10.41 -0.86
C LEU A 34 -2.87 -11.79 -0.74
N THR A 35 -2.71 -12.32 0.46
CA THR A 35 -1.93 -13.53 0.68
C THR A 35 -2.69 -14.68 1.32
N GLY A 36 -3.81 -14.43 1.98
CA GLY A 36 -4.50 -15.44 2.80
C GLY A 36 -3.73 -15.86 4.05
N MET A 37 -2.58 -15.24 4.32
CA MET A 37 -1.73 -15.59 5.46
C MET A 37 -2.11 -14.80 6.71
N GLU A 38 -1.99 -15.45 7.85
CA GLU A 38 -1.96 -14.79 9.14
C GLU A 38 -0.62 -14.03 9.31
N LYS A 39 -0.61 -12.94 10.05
CA LYS A 39 0.54 -12.02 10.20
C LYS A 39 1.84 -12.66 10.70
N HIS A 40 1.76 -13.73 11.49
CA HIS A 40 2.93 -14.49 11.96
C HIS A 40 3.29 -15.68 11.07
N SER A 41 2.55 -15.91 9.98
CA SER A 41 2.61 -17.12 9.15
C SER A 41 2.18 -18.39 9.88
N ASP A 42 1.33 -18.28 10.91
CA ASP A 42 0.85 -19.42 11.69
C ASP A 42 -0.38 -20.09 11.07
N ASP A 43 -1.09 -19.42 10.17
CA ASP A 43 -2.29 -19.93 9.48
C ASP A 43 -2.38 -19.42 8.04
N PHE A 44 -3.06 -20.21 7.20
CA PHE A 44 -3.34 -19.88 5.82
C PHE A 44 -4.81 -20.15 5.50
N ARG A 45 -5.51 -19.14 5.02
CA ARG A 45 -6.93 -19.14 4.71
C ARG A 45 -7.15 -18.80 3.23
N GLN A 46 -7.25 -19.85 2.41
CA GLN A 46 -7.54 -19.72 0.98
C GLN A 46 -8.82 -18.93 0.70
N ASP A 47 -9.83 -19.02 1.56
CA ASP A 47 -11.10 -18.32 1.43
C ASP A 47 -11.02 -16.82 1.73
N MET A 48 -9.91 -16.35 2.27
CA MET A 48 -9.65 -14.93 2.53
C MET A 48 -8.96 -14.24 1.36
N ILE A 49 -8.21 -14.98 0.53
CA ILE A 49 -7.57 -14.40 -0.66
C ILE A 49 -8.65 -13.85 -1.59
N GLY A 50 -8.51 -12.58 -1.94
CA GLY A 50 -9.43 -11.89 -2.85
C GLY A 50 -10.84 -11.66 -2.31
N ASN A 51 -11.09 -11.94 -1.03
CA ASN A 51 -12.39 -11.73 -0.39
C ASN A 51 -12.59 -10.24 -0.10
N THR A 52 -13.15 -9.52 -1.06
CA THR A 52 -13.38 -8.06 -0.98
C THR A 52 -14.35 -7.67 0.11
N SER A 53 -15.38 -8.48 0.36
CA SER A 53 -16.36 -8.20 1.42
C SER A 53 -15.72 -8.29 2.80
N ALA A 54 -14.87 -9.28 3.05
CA ALA A 54 -14.10 -9.39 4.29
C ALA A 54 -13.11 -8.24 4.44
N PHE A 55 -12.41 -7.88 3.35
CA PHE A 55 -11.49 -6.75 3.30
C PHE A 55 -12.17 -5.44 3.68
N TRP A 56 -13.22 -5.05 2.94
CA TRP A 56 -13.95 -3.79 3.21
C TRP A 56 -14.62 -3.79 4.56
N GLY A 57 -15.21 -4.91 4.97
CA GLY A 57 -15.84 -5.05 6.27
C GLY A 57 -14.85 -4.77 7.41
N SER A 58 -13.65 -5.35 7.36
CA SER A 58 -12.61 -5.12 8.35
C SER A 58 -12.05 -3.70 8.30
N MET A 59 -11.71 -3.21 7.10
CA MET A 59 -11.15 -1.86 6.92
C MET A 59 -12.10 -0.77 7.43
N ILE A 60 -13.37 -0.82 7.05
CA ILE A 60 -14.35 0.20 7.45
C ILE A 60 -14.65 0.09 8.94
N TYR A 61 -14.91 -1.10 9.46
CA TYR A 61 -15.24 -1.30 10.87
C TYR A 61 -14.15 -0.74 11.79
N ASN A 62 -12.89 -1.08 11.51
CA ASN A 62 -11.77 -0.65 12.35
C ASN A 62 -11.39 0.82 12.13
N ALA A 63 -11.39 1.30 10.87
CA ALA A 63 -11.07 2.70 10.58
C ALA A 63 -12.10 3.68 11.15
N THR A 64 -13.38 3.32 11.18
CA THR A 64 -14.45 4.17 11.74
C THR A 64 -14.46 4.23 13.26
N ALA A 65 -13.74 3.33 13.94
CA ALA A 65 -13.53 3.41 15.37
C ALA A 65 -12.62 4.59 15.75
N PHE A 66 -11.74 5.05 14.86
CA PHE A 66 -10.82 6.15 15.11
C PHE A 66 -11.47 7.50 14.80
N SER A 67 -11.08 8.54 15.56
CA SER A 67 -11.31 9.91 15.10
C SER A 67 -10.51 10.16 13.81
N TYR A 68 -11.02 11.03 12.92
CA TYR A 68 -10.32 11.33 11.66
C TYR A 68 -8.84 11.76 11.86
N PRO A 69 -8.50 12.65 12.82
CA PRO A 69 -7.10 13.01 13.07
C PRO A 69 -6.22 11.81 13.42
N SER A 70 -6.73 10.87 14.23
CA SER A 70 -5.99 9.66 14.60
C SER A 70 -5.84 8.69 13.44
N ALA A 71 -6.89 8.53 12.63
CA ALA A 71 -6.85 7.67 11.43
C ALA A 71 -5.89 8.22 10.37
N ALA A 72 -5.86 9.56 10.18
CA ALA A 72 -5.01 10.21 9.18
C ALA A 72 -3.49 10.07 9.47
N VAL A 73 -3.11 9.77 10.70
CA VAL A 73 -1.72 9.55 11.11
C VAL A 73 -1.49 8.15 11.69
N ALA A 74 -2.42 7.22 11.47
CA ALA A 74 -2.25 5.82 11.85
C ALA A 74 -1.12 5.18 11.06
N MET A 75 -0.26 4.42 11.73
CA MET A 75 0.93 3.84 11.15
C MET A 75 0.58 2.65 10.26
N ASN A 76 0.54 2.89 8.96
CA ASN A 76 0.28 1.85 7.95
C ASN A 76 1.56 1.13 7.59
N GLU A 77 1.75 -0.04 8.11
CA GLU A 77 2.91 -0.90 7.87
C GLU A 77 2.50 -2.23 7.23
N LEU A 78 3.39 -2.81 6.45
CA LEU A 78 3.23 -4.17 5.89
C LEU A 78 3.96 -5.20 6.74
N SER A 79 5.09 -4.81 7.30
CA SER A 79 5.92 -5.62 8.19
C SER A 79 6.33 -4.81 9.41
N ASN A 80 6.70 -5.51 10.50
CA ASN A 80 7.26 -4.90 11.70
C ASN A 80 8.20 -5.85 12.45
N HIS A 81 8.57 -5.47 13.65
CA HIS A 81 9.53 -6.21 14.49
C HIS A 81 9.00 -7.51 15.11
N ASP A 82 7.67 -7.75 15.08
CA ASP A 82 7.04 -8.94 15.67
C ASP A 82 6.58 -9.96 14.61
N HIS A 83 6.08 -9.46 13.47
CA HIS A 83 5.41 -10.27 12.47
C HIS A 83 6.38 -10.80 11.41
N SER A 84 6.00 -11.86 10.72
CA SER A 84 6.74 -12.25 9.51
C SER A 84 6.67 -11.13 8.48
N ARG A 85 7.74 -10.96 7.70
CA ARG A 85 7.76 -9.91 6.66
C ARG A 85 6.69 -10.16 5.60
N PHE A 86 6.10 -9.10 5.07
CA PHE A 86 5.01 -9.24 4.09
C PHE A 86 5.47 -10.05 2.87
N LEU A 87 6.69 -9.80 2.38
CA LEU A 87 7.23 -10.55 1.24
C LEU A 87 7.31 -12.06 1.55
N THR A 88 7.69 -12.46 2.77
CA THR A 88 7.67 -13.87 3.19
C THR A 88 6.25 -14.43 3.17
N ARG A 89 5.25 -13.70 3.65
CA ARG A 89 3.85 -14.16 3.65
C ARG A 89 3.30 -14.46 2.26
N THR A 90 3.91 -13.88 1.20
CA THR A 90 3.50 -14.15 -0.20
C THR A 90 3.84 -15.57 -0.67
N ASN A 91 4.66 -16.31 0.06
CA ASN A 91 5.03 -17.70 -0.29
C ASN A 91 4.05 -18.76 0.26
N HIS A 92 3.09 -18.33 1.07
CA HIS A 92 2.03 -19.18 1.67
C HIS A 92 2.54 -20.33 2.55
N LYS A 93 3.79 -20.27 3.06
CA LYS A 93 4.34 -21.30 3.94
C LYS A 93 3.89 -21.05 5.38
N VAL A 94 3.12 -22.02 5.91
CA VAL A 94 2.66 -21.99 7.30
C VAL A 94 3.76 -22.55 8.19
N GLY A 95 4.24 -21.74 9.14
CA GLY A 95 5.27 -22.09 10.10
C GLY A 95 6.22 -20.96 10.40
N ARG A 96 7.22 -21.26 11.22
CA ARG A 96 8.23 -20.29 11.68
C ARG A 96 9.64 -20.86 11.49
N THR A 97 10.65 -20.04 11.73
CA THR A 97 12.06 -20.44 11.61
C THR A 97 12.42 -21.73 12.35
N ASN A 98 11.83 -21.96 13.52
CA ASN A 98 12.08 -23.17 14.31
C ASN A 98 11.47 -24.45 13.72
N THR A 99 10.51 -24.34 12.80
CA THR A 99 9.84 -25.48 12.15
C THR A 99 10.26 -25.66 10.70
N LEU A 100 10.57 -24.57 10.00
CA LEU A 100 10.84 -24.59 8.56
C LEU A 100 12.30 -24.28 8.20
N GLY A 101 13.07 -23.70 9.13
CA GLY A 101 14.37 -23.11 8.86
C GLY A 101 14.27 -21.67 8.32
N PRO A 102 15.32 -20.85 8.50
CA PRO A 102 15.29 -19.44 8.08
C PRO A 102 15.27 -19.28 6.55
N GLU A 103 15.81 -20.23 5.80
CA GLU A 103 15.89 -20.21 4.33
C GLU A 103 14.50 -20.26 3.68
N ALA A 104 13.56 -20.98 4.32
CA ALA A 104 12.20 -21.11 3.81
C ALA A 104 11.43 -19.78 3.73
N ALA A 105 11.88 -18.75 4.45
CA ALA A 105 11.29 -17.42 4.38
C ALA A 105 11.51 -16.71 3.03
N ASP A 106 12.58 -17.07 2.32
CA ASP A 106 12.99 -16.47 1.05
C ASP A 106 12.51 -17.28 -0.17
N GLU A 107 12.07 -18.53 0.04
CA GLU A 107 11.67 -19.43 -1.05
C GLU A 107 10.27 -19.09 -1.56
N ASP A 108 10.08 -19.13 -2.89
CA ASP A 108 8.80 -19.00 -3.60
C ASP A 108 8.04 -17.69 -3.31
N VAL A 109 8.74 -16.64 -2.89
CA VAL A 109 8.12 -15.34 -2.61
C VAL A 109 7.61 -14.68 -3.90
N ASN A 110 6.45 -14.02 -3.80
CA ASN A 110 5.82 -13.34 -4.92
C ASN A 110 6.00 -11.81 -4.83
N LYS A 111 6.98 -11.29 -5.57
CA LYS A 111 7.25 -9.85 -5.60
C LYS A 111 6.15 -9.03 -6.28
N ALA A 112 5.29 -9.63 -7.12
CA ALA A 112 4.18 -8.91 -7.71
C ALA A 112 3.12 -8.59 -6.65
N VAL A 113 2.78 -9.56 -5.78
CA VAL A 113 1.89 -9.35 -4.62
C VAL A 113 2.48 -8.31 -3.65
N MET A 114 3.81 -8.33 -3.43
CA MET A 114 4.46 -7.27 -2.63
C MET A 114 4.27 -5.88 -3.27
N ARG A 115 4.39 -5.77 -4.60
CA ARG A 115 4.15 -4.49 -5.30
C ARG A 115 2.71 -4.00 -5.14
N GLU A 116 1.71 -4.89 -5.20
CA GLU A 116 0.32 -4.53 -4.92
C GLU A 116 0.16 -3.96 -3.50
N ALA A 117 0.74 -4.65 -2.51
CA ALA A 117 0.69 -4.21 -1.12
C ALA A 117 1.34 -2.82 -0.91
N VAL A 118 2.50 -2.56 -1.54
CA VAL A 118 3.18 -1.26 -1.46
C VAL A 118 2.36 -0.15 -2.14
N VAL A 119 1.71 -0.42 -3.28
CA VAL A 119 0.78 0.54 -3.89
C VAL A 119 -0.37 0.87 -2.93
N MET A 120 -0.98 -0.14 -2.31
CA MET A 120 -2.03 0.08 -1.33
C MET A 120 -1.50 0.87 -0.12
N GLN A 121 -0.33 0.54 0.40
CA GLN A 121 0.29 1.25 1.53
C GLN A 121 0.49 2.74 1.25
N MET A 122 0.98 3.09 0.07
CA MET A 122 1.30 4.47 -0.29
C MET A 122 0.08 5.28 -0.72
N THR A 123 -1.07 4.65 -0.94
CA THR A 123 -2.29 5.33 -1.39
C THR A 123 -3.46 5.24 -0.40
N TRP A 124 -3.35 4.43 0.66
CA TRP A 124 -4.37 4.30 1.71
C TRP A 124 -4.30 5.47 2.71
N PRO A 125 -5.44 5.87 3.35
CA PRO A 125 -5.41 6.87 4.43
C PRO A 125 -4.56 6.41 5.60
N GLY A 126 -3.70 7.29 6.11
CA GLY A 126 -2.78 7.02 7.21
C GLY A 126 -1.35 7.43 6.88
N ALA A 127 -0.41 7.08 7.75
CA ALA A 127 1.00 7.35 7.59
C ALA A 127 1.74 6.10 7.05
N PRO A 128 2.09 6.05 5.76
CA PRO A 128 2.86 4.93 5.22
C PRO A 128 4.17 4.77 5.97
N THR A 129 4.40 3.60 6.53
CA THR A 129 5.58 3.31 7.34
C THR A 129 6.29 2.07 6.80
N ILE A 130 7.53 2.24 6.37
CA ILE A 130 8.35 1.16 5.81
C ILE A 130 9.16 0.53 6.93
N TYR A 131 9.00 -0.77 7.17
CA TYR A 131 9.90 -1.51 8.04
C TYR A 131 11.22 -1.73 7.31
N ASN A 132 12.32 -1.32 7.96
CA ASN A 132 13.67 -1.36 7.38
C ASN A 132 13.95 -2.69 6.67
N GLY A 133 14.24 -2.62 5.38
CA GLY A 133 14.54 -3.76 4.53
C GLY A 133 13.38 -4.23 3.64
N ASP A 134 12.12 -3.87 3.92
CA ASP A 134 11.01 -4.20 3.03
C ASP A 134 11.23 -3.58 1.64
N GLU A 135 11.74 -2.36 1.60
CA GLU A 135 12.10 -1.66 0.36
C GLU A 135 13.27 -2.32 -0.39
N ALA A 136 14.05 -3.14 0.29
CA ALA A 136 15.19 -3.86 -0.28
C ALA A 136 14.91 -5.35 -0.55
N GLY A 137 13.66 -5.79 -0.34
CA GLY A 137 13.24 -7.18 -0.58
C GLY A 137 13.67 -8.16 0.51
N VAL A 138 13.89 -7.70 1.74
CA VAL A 138 14.25 -8.57 2.87
C VAL A 138 13.06 -9.43 3.27
N CYS A 139 13.31 -10.73 3.41
CA CYS A 139 12.39 -11.72 3.95
C CYS A 139 12.71 -12.04 5.41
N GLY A 140 11.81 -12.76 6.08
CA GLY A 140 12.00 -13.27 7.43
C GLY A 140 10.69 -13.71 8.05
N PHE A 141 10.70 -14.82 8.77
CA PHE A 141 9.59 -15.21 9.64
C PHE A 141 9.51 -14.26 10.84
N THR A 142 8.66 -14.56 11.82
CA THR A 142 8.49 -13.73 13.01
C THR A 142 9.80 -13.50 13.77
N ASP A 143 9.78 -12.58 14.74
CA ASP A 143 10.91 -12.30 15.62
C ASP A 143 11.57 -13.60 16.14
N PRO A 144 12.90 -13.74 16.07
CA PRO A 144 13.91 -12.73 15.66
C PRO A 144 14.25 -12.72 14.17
N ASP A 145 13.72 -13.61 13.35
CA ASP A 145 14.15 -13.78 11.94
C ASP A 145 13.77 -12.59 11.05
N ASN A 146 12.67 -11.89 11.33
CA ASN A 146 12.28 -10.67 10.62
C ASN A 146 13.24 -9.48 10.84
N ARG A 147 14.16 -9.57 11.83
CA ARG A 147 15.16 -8.54 12.15
C ARG A 147 16.50 -8.78 11.44
N ARG A 148 16.48 -9.41 10.28
CA ARG A 148 17.68 -9.62 9.44
C ARG A 148 18.35 -8.29 9.11
N THR A 149 19.66 -8.34 8.93
CA THR A 149 20.46 -7.17 8.54
C THR A 149 20.05 -6.67 7.15
N TYR A 150 20.19 -5.36 6.95
CA TYR A 150 19.97 -4.77 5.63
C TYR A 150 20.98 -5.37 4.61
N PRO A 151 20.52 -5.74 3.40
CA PRO A 151 21.33 -6.49 2.43
C PRO A 151 22.25 -5.59 1.61
N TRP A 152 23.16 -4.87 2.27
CA TRP A 152 24.08 -3.92 1.63
C TRP A 152 24.83 -4.53 0.45
N GLY A 153 24.67 -3.92 -0.74
CA GLY A 153 25.25 -4.37 -1.99
C GLY A 153 24.48 -5.51 -2.69
N HIS A 154 23.38 -5.99 -2.08
CA HIS A 154 22.53 -7.06 -2.60
C HIS A 154 21.03 -6.67 -2.56
N GLU A 155 20.77 -5.36 -2.48
CA GLU A 155 19.40 -4.83 -2.40
C GLU A 155 18.60 -5.12 -3.67
N ASP A 156 17.33 -5.39 -3.52
CA ASP A 156 16.38 -5.38 -4.65
C ASP A 156 16.18 -3.94 -5.16
N ARG A 157 16.96 -3.59 -6.20
CA ARG A 157 16.95 -2.24 -6.77
C ARG A 157 15.60 -1.88 -7.37
N GLN A 158 14.90 -2.85 -7.98
CA GLN A 158 13.56 -2.61 -8.54
C GLN A 158 12.57 -2.27 -7.44
N MET A 159 12.62 -2.95 -6.30
CA MET A 159 11.77 -2.68 -5.15
C MET A 159 12.08 -1.31 -4.52
N ILE A 160 13.36 -0.93 -4.43
CA ILE A 160 13.75 0.41 -3.97
C ILE A 160 13.19 1.50 -4.89
N ASP A 161 13.32 1.33 -6.20
CA ASP A 161 12.85 2.33 -7.15
C ASP A 161 11.31 2.41 -7.18
N LEU A 162 10.61 1.29 -7.04
CA LEU A 162 9.16 1.25 -6.80
C LEU A 162 8.77 2.13 -5.60
N HIS A 163 9.39 1.92 -4.44
CA HIS A 163 9.11 2.71 -3.24
C HIS A 163 9.38 4.21 -3.46
N LYS A 164 10.48 4.57 -4.11
CA LYS A 164 10.78 5.98 -4.42
C LYS A 164 9.69 6.63 -5.26
N HIS A 165 9.22 5.94 -6.31
CA HIS A 165 8.17 6.47 -7.18
C HIS A 165 6.85 6.61 -6.43
N LEU A 166 6.45 5.62 -5.67
CA LEU A 166 5.21 5.64 -4.89
C LEU A 166 5.24 6.67 -3.74
N ILE A 167 6.40 6.84 -3.08
CA ILE A 167 6.60 7.93 -2.09
C ILE A 167 6.44 9.31 -2.75
N ARG A 168 6.95 9.47 -3.99
CA ARG A 168 6.75 10.71 -4.75
C ARG A 168 5.28 10.93 -5.04
N ILE A 169 4.58 9.91 -5.58
CA ILE A 169 3.14 9.97 -5.83
C ILE A 169 2.38 10.34 -4.56
N HIS A 170 2.68 9.71 -3.42
CA HIS A 170 2.07 10.05 -2.13
C HIS A 170 2.28 11.51 -1.75
N LYS A 171 3.51 12.03 -1.88
CA LYS A 171 3.86 13.40 -1.45
C LYS A 171 3.30 14.48 -2.36
N GLU A 172 3.21 14.22 -3.65
CA GLU A 172 2.82 15.21 -4.67
C GLU A 172 1.31 15.29 -4.88
N ASN A 173 0.53 14.34 -4.36
CA ASN A 173 -0.91 14.26 -4.54
C ASN A 173 -1.66 14.48 -3.23
N PRO A 174 -2.16 15.72 -2.97
CA PRO A 174 -2.87 16.07 -1.73
C PRO A 174 -4.09 15.18 -1.47
N GLU A 175 -4.81 14.77 -2.51
CA GLU A 175 -5.97 13.89 -2.39
C GLU A 175 -5.58 12.49 -1.86
N ILE A 176 -4.35 12.04 -2.09
CA ILE A 176 -3.83 10.79 -1.50
C ILE A 176 -3.47 10.98 -0.02
N ARG A 177 -2.86 12.11 0.34
CA ARG A 177 -2.47 12.37 1.73
C ARG A 177 -3.68 12.67 2.62
N ASP A 178 -4.47 13.66 2.21
CA ASP A 178 -5.46 14.31 3.06
C ASP A 178 -6.90 14.11 2.57
N GLY A 179 -7.08 13.50 1.40
CA GLY A 179 -8.39 13.32 0.77
C GLY A 179 -9.21 12.19 1.37
N SER A 180 -10.46 12.14 0.96
CA SER A 180 -11.40 11.09 1.31
C SER A 180 -11.07 9.77 0.60
N LEU A 181 -11.52 8.67 1.19
CA LEU A 181 -11.46 7.32 0.61
C LEU A 181 -12.87 6.85 0.25
N ARG A 182 -13.03 6.24 -0.91
CA ARG A 182 -14.24 5.52 -1.28
C ARG A 182 -13.93 4.30 -2.15
N GLY A 183 -14.45 3.12 -1.78
CA GLY A 183 -14.54 1.97 -2.69
C GLY A 183 -15.56 2.26 -3.78
N ILE A 184 -15.18 2.07 -5.04
CA ILE A 184 -16.06 2.34 -6.19
C ILE A 184 -16.34 1.11 -7.04
N PHE A 185 -15.57 0.04 -6.85
CA PHE A 185 -15.80 -1.25 -7.47
C PHE A 185 -15.16 -2.36 -6.65
N GLU A 186 -15.85 -3.50 -6.58
CA GLU A 186 -15.33 -4.73 -5.97
C GLU A 186 -15.81 -5.96 -6.74
N ASP A 187 -14.92 -6.92 -6.88
CA ASP A 187 -15.18 -8.26 -7.37
C ASP A 187 -14.16 -9.20 -6.70
N TYR A 188 -14.30 -10.50 -6.83
CA TYR A 188 -13.31 -11.43 -6.27
C TYR A 188 -11.90 -11.13 -6.81
N ASN A 189 -10.92 -10.94 -5.91
CA ASN A 189 -9.56 -10.49 -6.22
C ASN A 189 -9.42 -9.12 -6.89
N VAL A 190 -10.49 -8.32 -7.02
CA VAL A 190 -10.43 -7.02 -7.68
C VAL A 190 -10.99 -5.93 -6.78
N LEU A 191 -10.17 -4.92 -6.50
CA LEU A 191 -10.57 -3.72 -5.77
C LEU A 191 -10.32 -2.49 -6.63
N VAL A 192 -11.29 -1.56 -6.64
CA VAL A 192 -11.03 -0.21 -7.12
C VAL A 192 -11.53 0.78 -6.08
N TYR A 193 -10.64 1.63 -5.62
CA TYR A 193 -10.97 2.71 -4.70
C TYR A 193 -10.45 4.05 -5.21
N ALA A 194 -11.06 5.11 -4.73
CA ALA A 194 -10.67 6.47 -5.02
C ALA A 194 -10.14 7.17 -3.77
N ARG A 195 -9.11 7.98 -3.98
CA ARG A 195 -8.70 9.06 -3.08
C ARG A 195 -9.09 10.37 -3.74
N PHE A 196 -9.80 11.24 -3.05
CA PHE A 196 -10.32 12.45 -3.69
C PHE A 196 -10.52 13.58 -2.70
N ASN A 197 -10.42 14.79 -3.21
CA ASN A 197 -10.82 16.03 -2.57
C ASN A 197 -11.75 16.82 -3.52
N THR A 198 -11.93 18.11 -3.29
CA THR A 198 -12.79 18.96 -4.13
C THR A 198 -12.21 19.26 -5.51
N GLU A 199 -10.91 19.06 -5.71
CA GLU A 199 -10.18 19.49 -6.91
C GLU A 199 -9.65 18.31 -7.73
N GLU A 200 -9.17 17.27 -7.04
CA GLU A 200 -8.43 16.17 -7.66
C GLU A 200 -8.98 14.81 -7.22
N GLN A 201 -8.91 13.84 -8.13
CA GLN A 201 -9.31 12.46 -7.90
C GLN A 201 -8.22 11.52 -8.41
N THR A 202 -7.83 10.59 -7.56
CA THR A 202 -6.94 9.48 -7.92
C THR A 202 -7.67 8.15 -7.71
N LEU A 203 -7.66 7.31 -8.74
CA LEU A 203 -8.19 5.96 -8.68
C LEU A 203 -7.05 4.96 -8.54
N VAL A 204 -7.24 3.98 -7.68
CA VAL A 204 -6.31 2.86 -7.52
C VAL A 204 -7.07 1.58 -7.82
N CYS A 205 -6.58 0.85 -8.84
CA CYS A 205 -7.13 -0.44 -9.24
C CYS A 205 -6.15 -1.53 -8.82
N VAL A 206 -6.64 -2.59 -8.19
CA VAL A 206 -5.86 -3.75 -7.73
C VAL A 206 -6.49 -5.01 -8.31
N ASN A 207 -5.68 -5.89 -8.88
CA ASN A 207 -6.10 -7.18 -9.41
C ASN A 207 -5.16 -8.29 -8.95
N ASN A 208 -5.53 -8.99 -7.88
CA ASN A 208 -4.79 -10.15 -7.34
C ASN A 208 -5.14 -11.48 -8.04
N ASN A 209 -5.70 -11.43 -9.27
CA ASN A 209 -5.87 -12.62 -10.11
C ASN A 209 -4.59 -12.91 -10.91
N PRO A 210 -4.31 -14.18 -11.21
CA PRO A 210 -3.19 -14.58 -12.08
C PRO A 210 -3.44 -14.30 -13.57
N GLN A 211 -4.52 -13.60 -13.91
CA GLN A 211 -4.88 -13.20 -15.25
C GLN A 211 -5.30 -11.73 -15.27
N PRO A 212 -5.05 -11.00 -16.36
CA PRO A 212 -5.58 -9.65 -16.51
C PRO A 212 -7.12 -9.68 -16.49
N VAL A 213 -7.72 -8.64 -15.92
CA VAL A 213 -9.18 -8.49 -15.87
C VAL A 213 -9.62 -7.17 -16.47
N THR A 214 -10.63 -7.20 -17.34
CA THR A 214 -11.26 -5.99 -17.86
C THR A 214 -12.56 -5.73 -17.13
N ARG A 215 -12.73 -4.49 -16.62
CA ARG A 215 -13.92 -4.09 -15.89
C ARG A 215 -14.41 -2.72 -16.35
N GLN A 216 -15.71 -2.51 -16.24
CA GLN A 216 -16.34 -1.22 -16.44
C GLN A 216 -16.65 -0.59 -15.07
N ILE A 217 -16.00 0.51 -14.75
CA ILE A 217 -16.03 1.16 -13.43
C ILE A 217 -16.82 2.45 -13.51
N LYS A 218 -17.76 2.67 -12.56
CA LYS A 218 -18.51 3.91 -12.42
C LYS A 218 -17.67 4.94 -11.66
N VAL A 219 -17.07 5.89 -12.36
CA VAL A 219 -16.15 6.86 -11.76
C VAL A 219 -16.82 8.20 -11.38
N TRP A 220 -18.02 8.46 -11.88
CA TRP A 220 -18.79 9.69 -11.56
C TRP A 220 -19.13 9.82 -10.07
N GLU A 221 -19.13 8.72 -9.34
CA GLU A 221 -19.47 8.68 -7.91
C GLU A 221 -18.49 9.43 -7.01
N VAL A 222 -17.32 9.76 -7.51
CA VAL A 222 -16.25 10.50 -6.79
C VAL A 222 -15.94 11.84 -7.41
N GLY A 223 -16.89 12.39 -8.17
CA GLY A 223 -16.78 13.74 -8.74
C GLY A 223 -16.08 13.80 -10.10
N ILE A 224 -15.68 12.67 -10.69
CA ILE A 224 -15.12 12.64 -12.04
C ILE A 224 -16.23 12.93 -13.07
N PRO A 225 -16.01 13.87 -14.01
CA PRO A 225 -16.99 14.20 -15.04
C PRO A 225 -17.42 13.00 -15.89
N LYS A 226 -18.66 13.04 -16.40
CA LYS A 226 -19.19 11.93 -17.22
C LYS A 226 -18.48 11.77 -18.57
N GLU A 227 -17.94 12.85 -19.10
CA GLU A 227 -17.14 12.87 -20.33
C GLU A 227 -15.82 13.53 -20.02
N THR A 228 -14.75 12.76 -19.95
CA THR A 228 -13.39 13.21 -19.64
C THR A 228 -12.37 12.14 -19.96
N VAL A 229 -11.10 12.41 -19.67
CA VAL A 229 -10.00 11.47 -19.78
C VAL A 229 -9.31 11.39 -18.42
N LEU A 230 -8.97 10.18 -17.98
CA LEU A 230 -8.06 9.92 -16.87
C LEU A 230 -6.67 9.63 -17.41
N ILE A 231 -5.66 10.00 -16.68
CA ILE A 231 -4.28 9.64 -17.02
C ILE A 231 -3.82 8.53 -16.08
N GLN A 232 -3.47 7.38 -16.62
CA GLN A 232 -2.71 6.38 -15.88
C GLN A 232 -1.31 6.95 -15.66
N ILE A 233 -0.90 7.06 -14.41
CA ILE A 233 0.41 7.62 -14.03
C ILE A 233 1.38 6.57 -13.49
N PHE A 234 0.86 5.38 -13.18
CA PHE A 234 1.64 4.29 -12.61
C PHE A 234 0.94 2.94 -12.83
N SER A 235 1.72 1.90 -13.05
CA SER A 235 1.21 0.51 -13.11
C SER A 235 2.22 -0.48 -12.54
N THR A 236 1.71 -1.62 -12.04
CA THR A 236 2.51 -2.80 -11.71
C THR A 236 1.93 -4.04 -12.39
N ASP A 237 2.78 -5.02 -12.61
CA ASP A 237 2.43 -6.35 -13.11
C ASP A 237 3.37 -7.42 -12.54
N GLU A 238 3.34 -8.63 -13.08
CA GLU A 238 4.24 -9.72 -12.70
C GLU A 238 5.71 -9.43 -12.97
N GLN A 239 6.03 -8.54 -13.91
CA GLN A 239 7.40 -8.24 -14.35
C GLN A 239 8.03 -7.09 -13.56
N GLY A 240 7.20 -6.11 -13.13
CA GLY A 240 7.72 -4.94 -12.45
C GLY A 240 6.73 -3.80 -12.30
N PHE A 241 7.18 -2.59 -12.58
CA PHE A 241 6.34 -1.40 -12.61
C PHE A 241 6.67 -0.50 -13.80
N SER A 242 5.72 0.35 -14.18
CA SER A 242 5.90 1.38 -15.20
C SER A 242 5.34 2.72 -14.74
N THR A 243 6.00 3.79 -15.14
CA THR A 243 5.56 5.18 -14.98
C THR A 243 5.10 5.79 -16.31
N GLU A 244 4.95 4.96 -17.35
CA GLU A 244 4.43 5.39 -18.64
C GLU A 244 3.00 5.89 -18.50
N GLN A 245 2.75 7.08 -19.04
CA GLN A 245 1.44 7.70 -18.99
C GLN A 245 0.58 7.26 -20.18
N THR A 246 -0.63 6.83 -19.89
CA THR A 246 -1.62 6.47 -20.92
C THR A 246 -2.96 7.11 -20.60
N GLU A 247 -3.68 7.49 -21.67
CA GLU A 247 -5.01 8.07 -21.56
C GLU A 247 -6.09 6.99 -21.45
N VAL A 248 -7.00 7.15 -20.48
CA VAL A 248 -8.15 6.27 -20.28
C VAL A 248 -9.43 7.10 -20.40
N PRO A 249 -10.23 6.92 -21.45
CA PRO A 249 -11.45 7.68 -21.65
C PRO A 249 -12.54 7.32 -20.63
N VAL A 250 -13.27 8.34 -20.19
CA VAL A 250 -14.51 8.20 -19.42
C VAL A 250 -15.67 8.61 -20.31
N VAL A 251 -16.61 7.70 -20.50
CA VAL A 251 -17.81 7.89 -21.32
C VAL A 251 -19.05 7.57 -20.48
N ALA A 252 -20.01 8.46 -20.46
CA ALA A 252 -21.22 8.35 -19.66
C ALA A 252 -20.94 8.07 -18.16
N GLY A 253 -19.85 8.63 -17.62
CA GLY A 253 -19.43 8.47 -16.22
C GLY A 253 -18.78 7.12 -15.90
N LYS A 254 -18.38 6.35 -16.90
CA LYS A 254 -17.74 5.05 -16.74
C LYS A 254 -16.42 5.00 -17.49
N MET A 255 -15.44 4.33 -16.91
CA MET A 255 -14.24 3.92 -17.61
C MET A 255 -14.26 2.41 -17.85
N GLU A 256 -13.76 1.96 -18.99
CA GLU A 256 -13.40 0.56 -19.22
C GLU A 256 -11.90 0.43 -19.08
N ILE A 257 -11.45 -0.48 -18.22
CA ILE A 257 -10.04 -0.62 -17.88
C ILE A 257 -9.64 -2.09 -17.77
N THR A 258 -8.49 -2.45 -18.34
CA THR A 258 -7.84 -3.74 -18.12
C THR A 258 -6.75 -3.60 -17.07
N ILE A 259 -6.92 -4.29 -15.94
CA ILE A 259 -5.96 -4.31 -14.86
C ILE A 259 -5.04 -5.52 -15.06
N PRO A 260 -3.71 -5.36 -15.06
CA PRO A 260 -2.77 -6.47 -15.27
C PRO A 260 -2.96 -7.63 -14.29
N ALA A 261 -2.48 -8.84 -14.65
CA ALA A 261 -2.39 -9.97 -13.74
C ALA A 261 -1.48 -9.62 -12.55
N THR A 262 -1.90 -9.95 -11.33
CA THR A 262 -1.20 -9.63 -10.08
C THR A 262 -0.59 -8.23 -10.13
N GLY A 263 -1.46 -7.24 -10.36
CA GLY A 263 -0.99 -5.90 -10.69
C GLY A 263 -1.96 -4.80 -10.30
N THR A 264 -1.46 -3.58 -10.42
CA THR A 264 -2.18 -2.36 -10.02
C THR A 264 -2.08 -1.27 -11.09
N LEU A 265 -3.07 -0.36 -11.06
CA LEU A 265 -3.02 0.88 -11.82
C LEU A 265 -3.33 2.06 -10.88
N ILE A 266 -2.62 3.17 -11.07
CA ILE A 266 -2.96 4.47 -10.49
C ILE A 266 -3.35 5.40 -11.62
N LEU A 267 -4.59 5.89 -11.59
CA LEU A 267 -5.13 6.82 -12.58
C LEU A 267 -5.50 8.14 -11.91
N LYS A 268 -5.20 9.24 -12.57
CA LYS A 268 -5.46 10.58 -12.06
C LYS A 268 -6.43 11.33 -12.96
N HIS A 269 -7.40 12.02 -12.34
CA HIS A 269 -8.18 13.08 -12.95
C HIS A 269 -7.71 14.42 -12.42
N GLY A 270 -7.53 15.41 -13.28
CA GLY A 270 -6.94 16.70 -12.94
C GLY A 270 -5.70 17.01 -13.79
N LYS A 271 -4.88 17.92 -13.36
CA LYS A 271 -3.65 18.27 -14.08
C LYS A 271 -2.67 17.10 -14.01
N ALA A 272 -2.37 16.49 -15.17
CA ALA A 272 -1.21 15.61 -15.26
C ALA A 272 0.04 16.41 -14.87
N GLN A 273 0.91 15.83 -14.03
CA GLN A 273 2.19 16.47 -13.71
C GLN A 273 3.01 16.57 -14.98
N ALA A 274 3.52 17.79 -15.26
CA ALA A 274 4.49 17.98 -16.33
C ALA A 274 5.76 17.18 -15.97
N GLU A 275 6.32 16.50 -16.95
CA GLU A 275 7.62 15.83 -16.87
C GLU A 275 8.70 16.83 -16.44
N ASP A 276 9.05 16.85 -15.16
CA ASP A 276 10.17 17.65 -14.62
C ASP A 276 11.37 16.74 -14.28
N ASP A 277 11.61 15.71 -15.09
CA ASP A 277 12.77 14.80 -14.89
C ASP A 277 14.13 15.46 -15.21
N GLU A 278 14.16 16.62 -15.87
CA GLU A 278 15.43 17.32 -16.17
C GLU A 278 15.99 18.21 -15.03
N LYS A 279 15.23 18.47 -13.96
CA LYS A 279 15.68 19.37 -12.87
C LYS A 279 16.19 18.67 -11.62
N ALA A 280 15.95 17.37 -11.46
CA ALA A 280 16.36 16.64 -10.26
C ALA A 280 17.87 16.37 -10.18
N GLU A 281 18.59 16.38 -11.31
CA GLU A 281 20.04 16.13 -11.32
C GLU A 281 20.94 17.34 -11.05
N LYS A 282 20.38 18.55 -10.95
CA LYS A 282 21.19 19.80 -10.82
C LYS A 282 21.01 20.57 -9.51
N SER A 283 20.41 19.98 -8.49
CA SER A 283 20.37 20.64 -7.18
C SER A 283 21.57 20.21 -6.33
N PRO A 284 22.50 21.09 -5.99
CA PRO A 284 23.60 20.77 -5.11
C PRO A 284 23.06 20.47 -3.72
N ILE A 285 23.43 19.30 -3.18
CA ILE A 285 23.14 18.89 -1.80
C ILE A 285 23.60 20.02 -0.86
N ARG A 286 22.69 20.85 -0.38
CA ARG A 286 22.97 21.77 0.73
C ARG A 286 23.08 20.94 1.99
N ASN A 287 24.34 20.75 2.47
CA ASN A 287 24.65 20.24 3.79
C ASN A 287 23.92 21.08 4.84
N ARG A 288 22.70 20.69 5.24
CA ARG A 288 22.08 21.18 6.46
C ARG A 288 22.67 20.41 7.63
N ARG A 289 23.58 21.07 8.38
CA ARG A 289 24.02 20.60 9.70
C ARG A 289 22.79 20.47 10.59
N TRP A 290 22.52 19.27 11.07
CA TRP A 290 21.57 19.02 12.15
C TRP A 290 22.20 19.55 13.46
N ASN A 291 21.63 20.62 14.01
CA ASN A 291 21.97 21.04 15.36
C ASN A 291 21.16 20.18 16.34
N PHE A 292 21.80 19.25 16.98
CA PHE A 292 21.23 18.56 18.13
C PHE A 292 21.08 19.54 19.30
N VAL A 293 19.86 19.81 19.71
CA VAL A 293 19.58 20.49 20.97
C VAL A 293 19.81 19.48 22.09
N LYS A 294 20.85 19.70 22.90
CA LYS A 294 21.05 18.95 24.15
C LYS A 294 20.02 19.47 25.14
N PHE A 295 19.11 18.60 25.55
CA PHE A 295 18.35 18.83 26.79
C PHE A 295 19.24 18.45 27.97
N SER A 296 19.48 19.43 28.86
CA SER A 296 20.07 19.26 30.17
C SER A 296 18.99 18.92 31.17
#